data_563449b81329e2bd17c87d75649672c0
#
_entry.id   563449b81329e2bd17c87d75649672c0
#
_cell.length_a   1.000
_cell.length_b   1.000
_cell.length_c   1.000
_cell.angle_alpha   90.00
_cell.angle_beta   90.00
_cell.angle_gamma   90.00
#
_symmetry.space_group_name_H-M   'P 1'
#
loop_
_entity.id
_entity.type
_entity.pdbx_description
1 polymer ?
#
loop_
_entity_poly.entity_id
_entity_poly.type
_entity_poly.pdbx_seq_one_letter_code
_entity_poly.pdbx_strand_id
1 'polypeptide(L)'
;MKITKTDGPPKDLLYFDEEMDLSKKDVEDVAEIFKTPLTGAYNWDYTVADNRIKRLYELGKELNWNGSIDLNWDYTHPADERLTEADEELPHETLEAYENLSEEEKIEFDRHDNAELLSQFLHGEQGALLVASQLVSCAPTYNAKLYAASQTFDEARHVEVFNRYLQEKIGI
;
A
#
# COMPACT_ATOMS: atom_id res chain seq x y z
N MET A 1 14.44 -25.68 11.25
CA MET A 1 14.72 -25.21 9.89
C MET A 1 15.75 -24.08 10.00
N LYS A 2 16.99 -24.25 9.55
CA LYS A 2 18.01 -23.20 9.56
C LYS A 2 17.69 -22.27 8.40
N ILE A 3 17.32 -21.03 8.70
CA ILE A 3 17.27 -19.97 7.70
C ILE A 3 18.73 -19.69 7.33
N THR A 4 19.14 -20.16 6.16
CA THR A 4 20.38 -19.69 5.55
C THR A 4 20.16 -18.23 5.20
N LYS A 5 20.92 -17.32 5.81
CA LYS A 5 21.02 -15.93 5.35
C LYS A 5 21.48 -16.01 3.89
N THR A 6 20.57 -15.77 2.97
CA THR A 6 20.94 -15.40 1.61
C THR A 6 21.69 -14.07 1.67
N ASP A 7 22.68 -13.92 0.82
CA ASP A 7 23.38 -12.67 0.60
C ASP A 7 22.34 -11.54 0.50
N GLY A 8 22.60 -10.41 1.15
CA GLY A 8 21.64 -9.34 1.39
C GLY A 8 20.80 -8.93 0.16
N PRO A 9 19.79 -8.07 0.34
CA PRO A 9 18.87 -7.71 -0.74
C PRO A 9 19.65 -7.34 -2.00
N PRO A 10 19.13 -7.69 -3.18
CA PRO A 10 19.75 -7.34 -4.46
C PRO A 10 20.11 -5.85 -4.43
N LYS A 11 21.30 -5.48 -4.90
CA LYS A 11 21.82 -4.10 -4.84
C LYS A 11 20.94 -3.11 -5.62
N ASP A 12 20.16 -3.61 -6.52
CA ASP A 12 19.16 -2.94 -7.36
C ASP A 12 17.87 -2.57 -6.60
N LEU A 13 17.62 -3.13 -5.42
CA LEU A 13 16.52 -2.72 -4.53
C LEU A 13 16.86 -1.49 -3.65
N LEU A 14 18.11 -1.05 -3.67
CA LEU A 14 18.52 0.21 -3.03
C LEU A 14 18.46 1.34 -4.06
N TYR A 15 17.27 1.65 -4.56
CA TYR A 15 17.01 2.90 -5.27
C TYR A 15 17.01 4.04 -4.26
N PHE A 16 18.18 4.36 -3.75
CA PHE A 16 18.47 5.70 -3.29
C PHE A 16 19.12 6.39 -4.49
N ASP A 17 18.33 7.13 -5.22
CA ASP A 17 18.85 8.09 -6.17
C ASP A 17 19.65 9.12 -5.36
N GLU A 18 20.99 9.05 -5.44
CA GLU A 18 21.90 9.93 -4.68
C GLU A 18 21.72 11.42 -5.04
N GLU A 19 20.83 11.75 -5.98
CA GLU A 19 20.60 13.11 -6.48
C GLU A 19 19.32 13.78 -5.95
N MET A 20 18.46 13.11 -5.14
CA MET A 20 17.33 13.81 -4.53
C MET A 20 17.71 14.45 -3.20
N ASP A 21 18.50 15.53 -3.25
CA ASP A 21 18.57 16.49 -2.16
C ASP A 21 17.28 17.34 -2.16
N LEU A 22 16.20 16.75 -1.59
CA LEU A 22 14.95 17.47 -1.39
C LEU A 22 15.22 18.64 -0.45
N SER A 23 15.30 19.84 -1.00
CA SER A 23 15.35 21.05 -0.20
C SER A 23 14.09 21.13 0.67
N LYS A 24 14.16 21.78 1.82
CA LYS A 24 13.02 21.96 2.73
C LYS A 24 11.80 22.58 2.01
N LYS A 25 12.04 23.39 0.99
CA LYS A 25 11.02 24.00 0.14
C LYS A 25 10.31 22.94 -0.73
N ASP A 26 11.06 21.98 -1.28
CA ASP A 26 10.49 20.92 -2.13
C ASP A 26 9.54 20.03 -1.34
N VAL A 27 9.83 19.77 -0.06
CA VAL A 27 8.93 19.02 0.82
C VAL A 27 7.63 19.79 1.10
N GLU A 28 7.72 21.09 1.32
CA GLU A 28 6.54 21.95 1.55
C GLU A 28 5.66 22.08 0.29
N ASP A 29 6.26 21.98 -0.90
CA ASP A 29 5.54 22.09 -2.18
C ASP A 29 4.82 20.78 -2.57
N VAL A 30 5.26 19.62 -2.08
CA VAL A 30 4.70 18.31 -2.44
C VAL A 30 3.93 17.63 -1.32
N ALA A 31 3.92 18.17 -0.11
CA ALA A 31 3.27 17.57 1.05
C ALA A 31 2.33 18.53 1.76
N GLU A 32 1.09 18.10 1.98
CA GLU A 32 0.19 18.79 2.89
C GLU A 32 0.56 18.45 4.34
N ILE A 33 0.94 19.46 5.14
CA ILE A 33 1.40 19.28 6.50
C ILE A 33 0.22 19.41 7.47
N PHE A 34 -0.16 18.30 8.09
CA PHE A 34 -1.14 18.28 9.17
C PHE A 34 -0.45 18.45 10.53
N LYS A 35 -0.92 19.40 11.32
CA LYS A 35 -0.48 19.54 12.72
C LYS A 35 -1.44 18.79 13.62
N THR A 36 -1.07 17.59 14.05
CA THR A 36 -1.82 16.81 15.03
C THR A 36 -1.08 16.78 16.36
N PRO A 37 -1.77 16.98 17.51
CA PRO A 37 -1.17 16.76 18.81
C PRO A 37 -0.93 15.27 19.02
N LEU A 38 0.33 14.84 19.08
CA LEU A 38 0.70 13.47 19.43
C LEU A 38 0.70 13.33 20.94
N THR A 39 -0.24 12.55 21.48
CA THR A 39 -0.18 12.10 22.86
C THR A 39 0.41 10.69 22.89
N GLY A 40 1.64 10.57 23.36
CA GLY A 40 2.31 9.28 23.53
C GLY A 40 1.99 8.64 24.87
N ALA A 41 1.85 7.31 24.89
CA ALA A 41 1.81 6.51 26.11
C ALA A 41 3.06 5.62 26.18
N TYR A 42 3.85 5.73 27.25
CA TYR A 42 5.03 4.89 27.44
C TYR A 42 4.70 3.77 28.44
N ASN A 43 4.97 2.53 28.08
CA ASN A 43 4.71 1.37 28.92
C ASN A 43 5.99 0.94 29.63
N TRP A 44 5.97 0.94 30.95
CA TRP A 44 7.07 0.44 31.80
C TRP A 44 6.95 -1.05 32.11
N ASP A 45 5.73 -1.61 31.95
CA ASP A 45 5.47 -3.03 32.19
C ASP A 45 5.37 -3.78 30.86
N TYR A 46 6.28 -4.70 30.64
CA TYR A 46 6.37 -5.57 29.48
C TYR A 46 5.82 -6.97 29.74
N THR A 47 5.30 -7.23 30.95
CA THR A 47 4.82 -8.55 31.37
C THR A 47 3.34 -8.76 31.09
N VAL A 48 2.58 -7.67 30.96
CA VAL A 48 1.14 -7.74 30.67
C VAL A 48 0.93 -8.23 29.23
N ALA A 49 0.41 -9.44 29.11
CA ALA A 49 0.13 -10.05 27.83
C ALA A 49 -1.38 -10.02 27.52
N ASP A 50 -1.79 -9.23 26.56
CA ASP A 50 -3.01 -9.53 25.80
C ASP A 50 -2.66 -10.59 24.75
N ASN A 51 -2.96 -11.85 25.07
CA ASN A 51 -2.61 -12.99 24.23
C ASN A 51 -3.28 -12.94 22.84
N ARG A 52 -4.42 -12.28 22.69
CA ARG A 52 -5.11 -12.13 21.40
C ARG A 52 -4.36 -11.16 20.51
N ILE A 53 -4.03 -9.99 21.02
CA ILE A 53 -3.26 -8.98 20.27
C ILE A 53 -1.86 -9.49 19.98
N LYS A 54 -1.21 -10.13 20.96
CA LYS A 54 0.09 -10.77 20.73
C LYS A 54 0.05 -11.79 19.60
N ARG A 55 -1.01 -12.60 19.53
CA ARG A 55 -1.19 -13.57 18.44
C ARG A 55 -1.35 -12.89 17.08
N LEU A 56 -2.06 -11.78 16.99
CA LEU A 56 -2.18 -10.99 15.74
C LEU A 56 -0.82 -10.47 15.28
N TYR A 57 0.00 -9.98 16.21
CA TYR A 57 1.37 -9.56 15.89
C TYR A 57 2.23 -10.72 15.37
N GLU A 58 2.15 -11.92 16.00
CA GLU A 58 2.85 -13.11 15.51
C GLU A 58 2.39 -13.51 14.12
N LEU A 59 1.07 -13.48 13.85
CA LEU A 59 0.52 -13.75 12.52
C LEU A 59 1.01 -12.73 11.48
N GLY A 60 1.07 -11.44 11.83
CA GLY A 60 1.62 -10.41 10.95
C GLY A 60 3.06 -10.71 10.53
N LYS A 61 3.89 -11.25 11.43
CA LYS A 61 5.25 -11.67 11.10
C LYS A 61 5.32 -12.93 10.21
N GLU A 62 4.41 -13.89 10.45
CA GLU A 62 4.35 -15.13 9.68
C GLU A 62 3.83 -14.94 8.26
N LEU A 63 2.83 -14.06 8.11
CA LEU A 63 2.13 -13.82 6.85
C LEU A 63 2.71 -12.62 6.07
N ASN A 64 3.79 -12.04 6.56
CA ASN A 64 4.43 -10.92 5.89
C ASN A 64 5.00 -11.34 4.54
N TRP A 65 4.70 -10.55 3.51
CA TRP A 65 5.17 -10.73 2.14
C TRP A 65 5.91 -9.48 1.67
N ASN A 66 6.70 -9.60 0.63
CA ASN A 66 7.49 -8.51 0.06
C ASN A 66 6.96 -8.16 -1.33
N GLY A 67 6.40 -6.97 -1.48
CA GLY A 67 5.82 -6.49 -2.73
C GLY A 67 6.80 -6.51 -3.91
N SER A 68 8.09 -6.35 -3.66
CA SER A 68 9.10 -6.32 -4.72
C SER A 68 9.49 -7.69 -5.27
N ILE A 69 9.36 -8.77 -4.47
CA ILE A 69 9.86 -10.11 -4.84
C ILE A 69 8.80 -11.20 -4.87
N ASP A 70 7.70 -11.04 -4.13
CA ASP A 70 6.64 -12.05 -4.04
C ASP A 70 5.53 -11.83 -5.08
N LEU A 71 5.51 -10.67 -5.75
CA LEU A 71 4.62 -10.35 -6.84
C LEU A 71 5.34 -10.49 -8.20
N ASN A 72 4.61 -11.00 -9.19
CA ASN A 72 5.13 -11.12 -10.55
C ASN A 72 5.01 -9.79 -11.30
N TRP A 73 5.99 -8.92 -11.16
CA TRP A 73 6.04 -7.63 -11.85
C TRP A 73 6.33 -7.73 -13.36
N ASP A 74 6.80 -8.87 -13.85
CA ASP A 74 7.01 -9.10 -15.29
C ASP A 74 5.68 -9.41 -16.02
N TYR A 75 4.62 -9.71 -15.27
CA TYR A 75 3.31 -9.92 -15.86
C TYR A 75 2.81 -8.64 -16.54
N THR A 76 2.34 -8.77 -17.77
CA THR A 76 1.70 -7.69 -18.52
C THR A 76 0.31 -8.17 -18.92
N HIS A 77 -0.70 -7.38 -18.59
CA HIS A 77 -2.06 -7.65 -19.02
C HIS A 77 -2.14 -7.46 -20.56
N PRO A 78 -2.78 -8.39 -21.30
CA PRO A 78 -3.01 -8.21 -22.73
C PRO A 78 -3.72 -6.88 -23.03
N ALA A 79 -3.22 -6.14 -24.03
CA ALA A 79 -3.74 -4.81 -24.33
C ALA A 79 -5.16 -4.82 -24.94
N ASP A 80 -5.58 -5.97 -25.45
CA ASP A 80 -6.86 -6.22 -26.09
C ASP A 80 -7.88 -6.90 -25.16
N GLU A 81 -7.52 -7.10 -23.88
CA GLU A 81 -8.41 -7.66 -22.88
C GLU A 81 -8.86 -6.57 -21.89
N ARG A 82 -10.11 -6.66 -21.46
CA ARG A 82 -10.65 -5.81 -20.42
C ARG A 82 -10.00 -6.15 -19.08
N LEU A 83 -9.76 -5.15 -18.24
CA LEU A 83 -9.18 -5.34 -16.90
C LEU A 83 -10.15 -5.96 -15.90
N THR A 84 -11.43 -5.95 -16.19
CA THR A 84 -12.49 -6.50 -15.34
C THR A 84 -12.97 -7.85 -15.91
N GLU A 85 -12.71 -8.93 -15.20
CA GLU A 85 -13.39 -10.21 -15.38
C GLU A 85 -14.75 -10.16 -14.64
N ALA A 86 -15.63 -9.27 -15.02
CA ALA A 86 -16.89 -9.18 -14.32
C ALA A 86 -17.90 -10.14 -14.95
N ASP A 87 -18.28 -11.19 -14.21
CA ASP A 87 -19.56 -11.88 -14.42
C ASP A 87 -20.74 -10.96 -14.04
N GLU A 88 -20.47 -9.81 -13.45
CA GLU A 88 -21.44 -8.80 -13.04
C GLU A 88 -21.29 -7.55 -13.89
N GLU A 89 -22.40 -7.09 -14.45
CA GLU A 89 -22.51 -5.85 -15.21
C GLU A 89 -22.19 -4.65 -14.29
N LEU A 90 -21.17 -3.86 -14.67
CA LEU A 90 -20.79 -2.68 -13.90
C LEU A 90 -21.79 -1.54 -14.14
N PRO A 91 -22.03 -0.66 -13.15
CA PRO A 91 -23.05 0.39 -13.25
C PRO A 91 -22.93 1.30 -14.48
N HIS A 92 -21.70 1.59 -14.94
CA HIS A 92 -21.47 2.42 -16.11
C HIS A 92 -21.80 1.70 -17.42
N GLU A 93 -21.78 0.36 -17.45
CA GLU A 93 -22.09 -0.44 -18.63
C GLU A 93 -23.55 -0.33 -19.06
N THR A 94 -24.44 0.07 -18.13
CA THR A 94 -25.86 0.31 -18.40
C THR A 94 -26.13 1.69 -19.00
N LEU A 95 -25.13 2.53 -19.19
CA LEU A 95 -25.28 3.86 -19.74
C LEU A 95 -25.26 3.81 -21.28
N GLU A 96 -26.26 4.42 -21.92
CA GLU A 96 -26.32 4.55 -23.39
C GLU A 96 -25.02 5.12 -23.98
N ALA A 97 -24.35 6.03 -23.26
CA ALA A 97 -23.09 6.60 -23.68
C ALA A 97 -21.98 5.53 -23.76
N TYR A 98 -21.93 4.60 -22.80
CA TYR A 98 -20.97 3.50 -22.79
C TYR A 98 -21.31 2.42 -23.83
N GLU A 99 -22.60 2.07 -23.98
CA GLU A 99 -23.05 1.12 -24.99
C GLU A 99 -22.67 1.53 -26.41
N ASN A 100 -22.61 2.82 -26.68
CA ASN A 100 -22.26 3.38 -27.99
C ASN A 100 -20.75 3.46 -28.26
N LEU A 101 -19.88 3.13 -27.28
CA LEU A 101 -18.44 3.06 -27.47
C LEU A 101 -18.04 1.85 -28.30
N SER A 102 -16.99 1.99 -29.09
CA SER A 102 -16.30 0.85 -29.71
C SER A 102 -15.62 -0.02 -28.65
N GLU A 103 -15.27 -1.26 -28.98
CA GLU A 103 -14.57 -2.15 -28.02
C GLU A 103 -13.22 -1.57 -27.59
N GLU A 104 -12.50 -0.88 -28.48
CA GLU A 104 -11.25 -0.20 -28.16
C GLU A 104 -11.47 0.93 -27.14
N GLU A 105 -12.54 1.73 -27.31
CA GLU A 105 -12.89 2.80 -26.40
C GLU A 105 -13.37 2.27 -25.04
N LYS A 106 -14.07 1.14 -25.00
CA LYS A 106 -14.46 0.47 -23.73
C LYS A 106 -13.24 -0.02 -22.97
N ILE A 107 -12.28 -0.66 -23.63
CA ILE A 107 -11.02 -1.09 -23.01
C ILE A 107 -10.27 0.09 -22.40
N GLU A 108 -10.19 1.20 -23.14
CA GLU A 108 -9.52 2.41 -22.63
C GLU A 108 -10.29 3.04 -21.47
N PHE A 109 -11.62 3.07 -21.54
CA PHE A 109 -12.47 3.53 -20.44
C PHE A 109 -12.23 2.69 -19.18
N ASP A 110 -12.26 1.36 -19.29
CA ASP A 110 -12.06 0.44 -18.16
C ASP A 110 -10.68 0.62 -17.53
N ARG A 111 -9.64 0.90 -18.34
CA ARG A 111 -8.30 1.21 -17.84
C ARG A 111 -8.28 2.48 -17.01
N HIS A 112 -8.95 3.53 -17.45
CA HIS A 112 -9.05 4.80 -16.73
C HIS A 112 -9.88 4.67 -15.46
N ASP A 113 -11.02 3.97 -15.51
CA ASP A 113 -11.89 3.72 -14.37
C ASP A 113 -11.13 2.92 -13.28
N ASN A 114 -10.43 1.86 -13.67
CA ASN A 114 -9.60 1.09 -12.77
C ASN A 114 -8.44 1.92 -12.19
N ALA A 115 -7.81 2.77 -13.01
CA ALA A 115 -6.76 3.66 -12.55
C ALA A 115 -7.27 4.66 -11.52
N GLU A 116 -8.45 5.24 -11.71
CA GLU A 116 -9.08 6.14 -10.75
C GLU A 116 -9.35 5.40 -9.43
N LEU A 117 -9.98 4.23 -9.49
CA LEU A 117 -10.28 3.41 -8.32
C LEU A 117 -9.01 3.07 -7.53
N LEU A 118 -7.97 2.59 -8.20
CA LEU A 118 -6.71 2.24 -7.54
C LEU A 118 -5.96 3.46 -7.00
N SER A 119 -6.11 4.63 -7.64
CA SER A 119 -5.59 5.90 -7.10
C SER A 119 -6.29 6.30 -5.81
N GLN A 120 -7.61 6.09 -5.71
CA GLN A 120 -8.35 6.31 -4.46
C GLN A 120 -7.87 5.37 -3.36
N PHE A 121 -7.64 4.08 -3.68
CA PHE A 121 -7.05 3.15 -2.72
C PHE A 121 -5.64 3.57 -2.29
N LEU A 122 -4.77 3.96 -3.21
CA LEU A 122 -3.42 4.46 -2.88
C LEU A 122 -3.47 5.59 -1.84
N HIS A 123 -4.36 6.57 -2.02
CA HIS A 123 -4.52 7.67 -1.05
C HIS A 123 -5.14 7.20 0.26
N GLY A 124 -6.09 6.25 0.20
CA GLY A 124 -6.67 5.60 1.37
C GLY A 124 -5.63 4.86 2.21
N GLU A 125 -4.76 4.09 1.57
CA GLU A 125 -3.66 3.37 2.21
C GLU A 125 -2.64 4.31 2.84
N GLN A 126 -2.33 5.44 2.21
CA GLN A 126 -1.50 6.47 2.83
C GLN A 126 -2.17 7.04 4.09
N GLY A 127 -3.48 7.27 4.06
CA GLY A 127 -4.26 7.67 5.24
C GLY A 127 -4.21 6.62 6.34
N ALA A 128 -4.37 5.34 6.00
CA ALA A 128 -4.28 4.20 6.92
C ALA A 128 -2.87 4.09 7.54
N LEU A 129 -1.82 4.27 6.74
CA LEU A 129 -0.43 4.33 7.19
C LEU A 129 -0.23 5.40 8.28
N LEU A 130 -0.76 6.61 8.06
CA LEU A 130 -0.66 7.70 9.02
C LEU A 130 -1.41 7.39 10.31
N VAL A 131 -2.63 6.83 10.22
CA VAL A 131 -3.42 6.43 11.39
C VAL A 131 -2.74 5.30 12.17
N ALA A 132 -2.29 4.25 11.49
CA ALA A 132 -1.59 3.13 12.12
C ALA A 132 -0.32 3.59 12.86
N SER A 133 0.44 4.52 12.28
CA SER A 133 1.63 5.11 12.91
C SER A 133 1.30 5.86 14.20
N GLN A 134 0.17 6.57 14.25
CA GLN A 134 -0.29 7.25 15.46
C GLN A 134 -0.71 6.28 16.55
N LEU A 135 -1.31 5.14 16.19
CA LEU A 135 -1.68 4.09 17.14
C LEU A 135 -0.46 3.50 17.87
N VAL A 136 0.71 3.45 17.24
CA VAL A 136 1.96 3.03 17.90
C VAL A 136 2.25 3.91 19.11
N SER A 137 2.03 5.22 19.00
CA SER A 137 2.30 6.18 20.08
C SER A 137 1.25 6.14 21.19
N CYS A 138 -0.04 5.98 20.86
CA CYS A 138 -1.14 6.15 21.81
C CYS A 138 -1.73 4.84 22.35
N ALA A 139 -1.42 3.69 21.74
CA ALA A 139 -1.98 2.41 22.18
C ALA A 139 -1.66 2.11 23.66
N PRO A 140 -2.64 1.60 24.44
CA PRO A 140 -2.52 1.54 25.89
C PRO A 140 -1.60 0.42 26.40
N THR A 141 -1.34 -0.61 25.58
CA THR A 141 -0.52 -1.76 25.99
C THR A 141 0.67 -1.96 25.06
N TYR A 142 1.73 -2.56 25.56
CA TYR A 142 2.92 -2.90 24.77
C TYR A 142 2.58 -3.78 23.58
N ASN A 143 1.75 -4.82 23.77
CA ASN A 143 1.35 -5.70 22.66
C ASN A 143 0.53 -4.96 21.60
N ALA A 144 -0.33 -4.02 22.00
CA ALA A 144 -1.08 -3.20 21.06
C ALA A 144 -0.16 -2.29 20.23
N LYS A 145 0.91 -1.75 20.83
CA LYS A 145 1.93 -0.99 20.10
C LYS A 145 2.67 -1.82 19.07
N LEU A 146 3.06 -3.06 19.44
CA LEU A 146 3.73 -3.97 18.51
C LEU A 146 2.83 -4.34 17.34
N TYR A 147 1.55 -4.60 17.61
CA TYR A 147 0.58 -4.89 16.55
C TYR A 147 0.32 -3.67 15.66
N ALA A 148 0.16 -2.48 16.22
CA ALA A 148 0.02 -1.25 15.45
C ALA A 148 1.25 -0.98 14.57
N ALA A 149 2.45 -1.30 15.05
CA ALA A 149 3.68 -1.18 14.26
C ALA A 149 3.70 -2.17 13.08
N SER A 150 3.19 -3.40 13.23
CA SER A 150 3.05 -4.32 12.10
C SER A 150 2.03 -3.83 11.09
N GLN A 151 0.90 -3.26 11.53
CA GLN A 151 -0.05 -2.62 10.62
C GLN A 151 0.59 -1.43 9.88
N THR A 152 1.34 -0.58 10.57
CA THR A 152 2.06 0.53 9.92
C THR A 152 2.96 0.02 8.78
N PHE A 153 3.63 -1.10 8.98
CA PHE A 153 4.46 -1.71 7.95
C PHE A 153 3.62 -2.31 6.80
N ASP A 154 2.47 -2.90 7.11
CA ASP A 154 1.54 -3.42 6.10
C ASP A 154 1.01 -2.31 5.20
N GLU A 155 0.55 -1.19 5.78
CA GLU A 155 0.05 -0.04 5.01
C GLU A 155 1.14 0.61 4.15
N ALA A 156 2.38 0.68 4.65
CA ALA A 156 3.51 1.17 3.86
C ALA A 156 3.74 0.31 2.61
N ARG A 157 3.63 -1.02 2.74
CA ARG A 157 3.74 -1.96 1.64
C ARG A 157 2.59 -1.84 0.64
N HIS A 158 1.36 -1.61 1.13
CA HIS A 158 0.20 -1.37 0.26
C HIS A 158 0.41 -0.10 -0.58
N VAL A 159 0.83 1.00 0.03
CA VAL A 159 1.17 2.25 -0.68
C VAL A 159 2.23 1.98 -1.76
N GLU A 160 3.31 1.28 -1.43
CA GLU A 160 4.38 0.91 -2.36
C GLU A 160 3.82 0.14 -3.58
N VAL A 161 3.03 -0.90 -3.32
CA VAL A 161 2.53 -1.78 -4.38
C VAL A 161 1.51 -1.08 -5.27
N PHE A 162 0.54 -0.34 -4.70
CA PHE A 162 -0.42 0.41 -5.50
C PHE A 162 0.26 1.48 -6.36
N ASN A 163 1.19 2.24 -5.77
CA ASN A 163 1.94 3.25 -6.52
C ASN A 163 2.74 2.62 -7.67
N ARG A 164 3.45 1.54 -7.41
CA ARG A 164 4.22 0.83 -8.45
C ARG A 164 3.32 0.27 -9.54
N TYR A 165 2.20 -0.33 -9.18
CA TYR A 165 1.25 -0.89 -10.14
C TYR A 165 0.68 0.20 -11.07
N LEU A 166 0.25 1.32 -10.51
CA LEU A 166 -0.27 2.45 -11.29
C LEU A 166 0.78 2.97 -12.28
N GLN A 167 2.01 3.14 -11.85
CA GLN A 167 3.09 3.67 -12.69
C GLN A 167 3.57 2.66 -13.75
N GLU A 168 3.82 1.41 -13.37
CA GLU A 168 4.46 0.43 -14.26
C GLU A 168 3.45 -0.33 -15.14
N LYS A 169 2.22 -0.54 -14.66
CA LYS A 169 1.24 -1.39 -15.34
C LYS A 169 0.13 -0.61 -16.03
N ILE A 170 -0.29 0.50 -15.44
CA ILE A 170 -1.33 1.35 -16.03
C ILE A 170 -0.73 2.53 -16.79
N GLY A 171 0.42 3.05 -16.35
CA GLY A 171 1.14 4.14 -17.01
C GLY A 171 0.59 5.53 -16.67
N ILE A 172 0.14 5.70 -15.41
CA ILE A 172 -0.40 6.97 -14.87
C ILE A 172 0.52 7.48 -13.78
#